data_7589316fa17db3e55f4c14b32570c1dc
#
_entry.id   7589316fa17db3e55f4c14b32570c1dc
#
_cell.length_a   1.000
_cell.length_b   1.000
_cell.length_c   1.000
_cell.angle_alpha   90.00
_cell.angle_beta   90.00
_cell.angle_gamma   90.00
#
_symmetry.space_group_name_H-M   'P 1'
#
loop_
_entity.id
_entity.type
_entity.pdbx_description
1 polymer ?
#
loop_
_entity_poly.entity_id
_entity_poly.type
_entity_poly.pdbx_seq_one_letter_code
_entity_poly.pdbx_strand_id
1 'polypeptide(L)'
;MSFVFGCALSLLQVANPVHEIKNPRITIVELPELTIEGAKYPTIVQAGDVLYVNYFIEKNKITRLEQRRLINGAFTPPTLMSASENLMVNWADRPRFALGHDDSSLVTWLESNGHGYGIKYMFSRESGAAYTEAKWLHQDQEGSEHGFVSLVPLKLGGFFAVWLQGGAFGTDDAYQTSLMGLVINADGVLGDEFVLDDKVCDCCDTDAEIFDSGNVVVTFRDRSDDEERDIYYVRGNPLEPDSFGGAKPISLDEWKPNGCPVNGPAIASLGRHTAALTYCNKQWSTPRLQIAQSQGGGKKFGLVTILSAKDTIGRADIAYLLEGIPVAAWLHTIEDEVWWVARAVPRKGLAGPREKISKSSSARNSGFISLASTATGVIACYNDGDDIGFSSIEFEQAAADVVDTEVE
;
A
#
# COMPACT_ATOMS: atom_id res chain seq x y z
N MET A 1 41.72 18.47 -4.41
CA MET A 1 40.53 19.17 -4.90
C MET A 1 39.41 18.13 -4.91
N SER A 2 38.69 18.03 -3.78
CA SER A 2 37.57 17.10 -3.62
C SER A 2 36.30 17.81 -4.03
N PHE A 3 35.64 17.32 -5.07
CA PHE A 3 34.32 17.75 -5.44
C PHE A 3 33.31 16.97 -4.60
N VAL A 4 32.69 17.66 -3.65
CA VAL A 4 31.50 17.19 -2.95
C VAL A 4 30.31 17.42 -3.88
N PHE A 5 29.78 16.38 -4.49
CA PHE A 5 28.46 16.43 -5.12
C PHE A 5 27.41 16.36 -4.02
N GLY A 6 26.89 17.51 -3.64
CA GLY A 6 25.70 17.60 -2.84
C GLY A 6 24.49 17.13 -3.67
N CYS A 7 23.93 16.00 -3.31
CA CYS A 7 22.63 15.55 -3.80
C CYS A 7 21.57 16.51 -3.24
N ALA A 8 21.13 17.46 -4.07
CA ALA A 8 20.02 18.33 -3.73
C ALA A 8 18.73 17.48 -3.84
N LEU A 9 18.23 16.99 -2.69
CA LEU A 9 16.82 16.63 -2.59
C LEU A 9 16.02 17.88 -2.92
N SER A 10 15.45 17.92 -4.11
CA SER A 10 14.41 18.89 -4.43
C SER A 10 13.18 18.53 -3.59
N LEU A 11 13.09 19.17 -2.43
CA LEU A 11 11.82 19.36 -1.76
C LEU A 11 10.86 19.94 -2.82
N LEU A 12 9.94 19.14 -3.32
CA LEU A 12 8.79 19.62 -4.09
C LEU A 12 8.07 20.63 -3.18
N GLN A 13 8.45 21.90 -3.30
CA GLN A 13 7.68 22.98 -2.71
C GLN A 13 6.31 22.94 -3.40
N VAL A 14 5.32 22.47 -2.67
CA VAL A 14 3.92 22.70 -3.02
C VAL A 14 3.71 24.24 -2.99
N ALA A 15 4.02 24.87 -4.10
CA ALA A 15 3.73 26.27 -4.32
C ALA A 15 2.28 26.38 -4.76
N ASN A 16 1.52 27.10 -3.99
CA ASN A 16 0.21 27.72 -4.20
C ASN A 16 -0.92 27.12 -3.37
N PRO A 17 -1.83 28.01 -2.92
CA PRO A 17 -3.05 27.59 -2.24
C PRO A 17 -3.81 26.66 -3.19
N VAL A 18 -4.07 25.45 -2.71
CA VAL A 18 -4.91 24.48 -3.41
C VAL A 18 -6.23 25.17 -3.70
N HIS A 19 -6.43 25.62 -4.94
CA HIS A 19 -7.74 26.04 -5.38
C HIS A 19 -8.70 24.90 -5.11
N GLU A 20 -9.87 25.16 -4.56
CA GLU A 20 -10.89 24.14 -4.32
C GLU A 20 -11.29 23.56 -5.68
N ILE A 21 -10.63 22.48 -6.08
CA ILE A 21 -10.98 21.76 -7.30
C ILE A 21 -12.28 21.03 -7.01
N LYS A 22 -13.34 21.49 -7.62
CA LYS A 22 -14.66 20.88 -7.54
C LYS A 22 -14.79 19.85 -8.65
N ASN A 23 -15.14 18.59 -8.31
CA ASN A 23 -15.34 17.51 -9.27
C ASN A 23 -14.10 17.23 -10.15
N PRO A 24 -12.96 16.82 -9.55
CA PRO A 24 -11.72 16.58 -10.29
C PRO A 24 -11.91 15.43 -11.30
N ARG A 25 -11.42 15.61 -12.52
CA ARG A 25 -11.40 14.59 -13.55
C ARG A 25 -10.01 14.01 -13.70
N ILE A 26 -9.98 12.76 -14.06
CA ILE A 26 -8.74 12.02 -14.36
C ILE A 26 -8.89 11.33 -15.72
N THR A 27 -7.78 11.21 -16.41
CA THR A 27 -7.65 10.41 -17.63
C THR A 27 -6.82 9.18 -17.35
N ILE A 28 -7.23 8.05 -17.89
CA ILE A 28 -6.50 6.78 -17.81
C ILE A 28 -5.81 6.54 -19.14
N VAL A 29 -4.51 6.27 -19.10
CA VAL A 29 -3.70 5.92 -20.26
C VAL A 29 -3.06 4.57 -20.01
N GLU A 30 -3.42 3.56 -20.81
CA GLU A 30 -2.78 2.25 -20.76
C GLU A 30 -1.32 2.35 -21.22
N LEU A 31 -0.42 1.59 -20.59
CA LEU A 31 1.02 1.54 -20.88
C LEU A 31 1.42 0.11 -21.29
N PRO A 32 0.98 -0.37 -22.47
CA PRO A 32 1.20 -1.75 -22.90
C PRO A 32 2.68 -2.09 -23.07
N GLU A 33 3.53 -1.10 -23.34
CA GLU A 33 4.99 -1.26 -23.43
C GLU A 33 5.65 -1.63 -22.11
N LEU A 34 4.95 -1.45 -20.99
CA LEU A 34 5.41 -1.81 -19.64
C LEU A 34 4.90 -3.18 -19.18
N THR A 35 4.11 -3.89 -19.98
CA THR A 35 3.58 -5.22 -19.62
C THR A 35 4.70 -6.19 -19.21
N ILE A 36 4.50 -6.91 -18.11
CA ILE A 36 5.41 -7.98 -17.67
C ILE A 36 4.69 -9.33 -17.85
N GLU A 37 5.03 -10.00 -18.95
CA GLU A 37 4.40 -11.26 -19.34
C GLU A 37 4.65 -12.40 -18.34
N GLY A 38 3.63 -13.17 -18.03
CA GLY A 38 3.67 -14.34 -17.14
C GLY A 38 3.93 -14.02 -15.68
N ALA A 39 3.83 -12.76 -15.27
CA ALA A 39 4.09 -12.30 -13.91
C ALA A 39 2.77 -11.98 -13.16
N LYS A 40 2.80 -12.10 -11.82
CA LYS A 40 1.61 -11.97 -10.97
C LYS A 40 1.88 -11.20 -9.67
N TYR A 41 0.81 -10.63 -9.13
CA TYR A 41 0.74 -10.00 -7.80
C TYR A 41 1.80 -8.91 -7.59
N PRO A 42 1.76 -7.86 -8.42
CA PRO A 42 2.73 -6.80 -8.36
C PRO A 42 2.56 -5.92 -7.12
N THR A 43 3.69 -5.38 -6.67
CA THR A 43 3.73 -4.19 -5.82
C THR A 43 4.66 -3.16 -6.43
N ILE A 44 4.30 -1.89 -6.33
CA ILE A 44 5.11 -0.80 -6.86
C ILE A 44 5.45 0.22 -5.77
N VAL A 45 6.65 0.76 -5.85
CA VAL A 45 7.12 1.83 -4.97
C VAL A 45 7.87 2.86 -5.81
N GLN A 46 7.47 4.12 -5.71
CA GLN A 46 8.20 5.24 -6.32
C GLN A 46 9.22 5.79 -5.35
N ALA A 47 10.44 5.96 -5.82
CA ALA A 47 11.51 6.60 -5.07
C ALA A 47 12.34 7.50 -6.00
N GLY A 48 12.26 8.82 -5.79
CA GLY A 48 12.79 9.78 -6.75
C GLY A 48 12.18 9.57 -8.14
N ASP A 49 13.01 9.45 -9.16
CA ASP A 49 12.57 9.24 -10.54
C ASP A 49 12.50 7.74 -10.94
N VAL A 50 12.65 6.82 -9.99
CA VAL A 50 12.67 5.37 -10.21
C VAL A 50 11.43 4.72 -9.65
N LEU A 51 10.73 3.93 -10.46
CA LEU A 51 9.64 3.06 -10.01
C LEU A 51 10.17 1.62 -9.86
N TYR A 52 10.07 1.08 -8.66
CA TYR A 52 10.42 -0.31 -8.35
C TYR A 52 9.17 -1.17 -8.46
N VAL A 53 9.27 -2.30 -9.15
CA VAL A 53 8.18 -3.26 -9.35
C VAL A 53 8.64 -4.63 -8.87
N ASN A 54 7.99 -5.16 -7.83
CA ASN A 54 8.22 -6.51 -7.32
C ASN A 54 7.07 -7.40 -7.79
N TYR A 55 7.37 -8.63 -8.17
CA TYR A 55 6.38 -9.55 -8.71
C TYR A 55 6.84 -11.00 -8.62
N PHE A 56 5.89 -11.91 -8.64
CA PHE A 56 6.16 -13.34 -8.82
C PHE A 56 6.08 -13.71 -10.30
N ILE A 57 6.96 -14.62 -10.72
CA ILE A 57 6.98 -15.19 -12.06
C ILE A 57 7.42 -16.64 -12.01
N GLU A 58 6.81 -17.49 -12.83
CA GLU A 58 7.25 -18.88 -12.97
C GLU A 58 8.20 -19.00 -14.18
N LYS A 59 9.41 -19.54 -13.92
CA LYS A 59 10.40 -19.84 -14.97
C LYS A 59 10.92 -21.25 -14.78
N ASN A 60 10.76 -22.10 -15.79
CA ASN A 60 11.17 -23.52 -15.74
C ASN A 60 10.55 -24.29 -14.56
N LYS A 61 9.28 -24.04 -14.24
CA LYS A 61 8.53 -24.62 -13.11
C LYS A 61 9.06 -24.20 -11.72
N ILE A 62 9.87 -23.17 -11.65
CA ILE A 62 10.36 -22.58 -10.39
C ILE A 62 9.71 -21.20 -10.28
N THR A 63 8.99 -20.99 -9.19
CA THR A 63 8.49 -19.67 -8.85
C THR A 63 9.61 -18.79 -8.34
N ARG A 64 9.66 -17.57 -8.81
CA ARG A 64 10.66 -16.57 -8.45
C ARG A 64 9.99 -15.28 -8.00
N LEU A 65 10.55 -14.64 -7.01
CA LEU A 65 10.34 -13.24 -6.70
C LEU A 65 11.40 -12.44 -7.45
N GLU A 66 10.96 -11.60 -8.37
CA GLU A 66 11.84 -10.72 -9.15
C GLU A 66 11.46 -9.25 -8.92
N GLN A 67 12.43 -8.37 -9.07
CA GLN A 67 12.25 -6.92 -9.06
C GLN A 67 12.77 -6.31 -10.36
N ARG A 68 12.04 -5.34 -10.92
CA ARG A 68 12.53 -4.45 -11.97
C ARG A 68 12.45 -3.00 -11.53
N ARG A 69 13.30 -2.20 -12.12
CA ARG A 69 13.25 -0.74 -11.99
C ARG A 69 12.82 -0.13 -13.31
N LEU A 70 11.85 0.76 -13.28
CA LEU A 70 11.46 1.58 -14.43
C LEU A 70 12.23 2.91 -14.31
N ILE A 71 13.12 3.17 -15.27
CA ILE A 71 13.97 4.35 -15.31
C ILE A 71 13.85 4.96 -16.70
N ASN A 72 13.49 6.22 -16.80
CA ASN A 72 13.33 6.93 -18.08
C ASN A 72 12.41 6.18 -19.08
N GLY A 73 11.32 5.60 -18.58
CA GLY A 73 10.32 4.91 -19.40
C GLY A 73 10.69 3.49 -19.85
N ALA A 74 11.81 2.91 -19.36
CA ALA A 74 12.23 1.56 -19.70
C ALA A 74 12.57 0.72 -18.47
N PHE A 75 12.18 -0.57 -18.49
CA PHE A 75 12.55 -1.50 -17.45
C PHE A 75 14.01 -1.95 -17.53
N THR A 76 14.69 -1.97 -16.38
CA THR A 76 15.97 -2.68 -16.23
C THR A 76 15.76 -4.20 -16.39
N PRO A 77 16.83 -4.98 -16.67
CA PRO A 77 16.78 -6.42 -16.46
C PRO A 77 16.30 -6.77 -15.06
N PRO A 78 15.56 -7.91 -14.89
CA PRO A 78 15.07 -8.31 -13.58
C PRO A 78 16.20 -8.68 -12.62
N THR A 79 16.07 -8.26 -11.37
CA THR A 79 16.91 -8.71 -10.26
C THR A 79 16.17 -9.83 -9.53
N LEU A 80 16.82 -10.98 -9.37
CA LEU A 80 16.25 -12.10 -8.61
C LEU A 80 16.36 -11.80 -7.11
N MET A 81 15.21 -11.80 -6.43
CA MET A 81 15.13 -11.65 -4.97
C MET A 81 15.08 -13.01 -4.27
N SER A 82 14.23 -13.91 -4.73
CA SER A 82 14.14 -15.29 -4.19
C SER A 82 13.70 -16.27 -5.26
N ALA A 83 14.19 -17.50 -5.15
CA ALA A 83 13.74 -18.67 -5.91
C ALA A 83 13.73 -19.92 -4.98
N SER A 84 13.44 -19.69 -3.70
CA SER A 84 13.32 -20.74 -2.69
C SER A 84 12.19 -21.70 -3.04
N GLU A 85 12.38 -22.99 -2.81
CA GLU A 85 11.32 -24.00 -2.93
C GLU A 85 10.19 -23.78 -1.90
N ASN A 86 10.50 -23.04 -0.83
CA ASN A 86 9.56 -22.69 0.22
C ASN A 86 8.83 -21.34 -0.03
N LEU A 87 9.13 -20.68 -1.16
CA LEU A 87 8.51 -19.40 -1.52
C LEU A 87 7.00 -19.56 -1.62
N MET A 88 6.28 -18.76 -0.86
CA MET A 88 4.82 -18.75 -0.85
C MET A 88 4.28 -17.63 -1.71
N VAL A 89 3.42 -17.97 -2.66
CA VAL A 89 2.69 -17.01 -3.50
C VAL A 89 1.30 -16.86 -2.95
N ASN A 90 1.03 -15.70 -2.37
CA ASN A 90 -0.29 -15.35 -1.87
C ASN A 90 -0.84 -14.15 -2.65
N TRP A 91 -2.05 -14.28 -3.17
CA TRP A 91 -2.71 -13.24 -3.96
C TRP A 91 -3.05 -11.97 -3.16
N ALA A 92 -3.19 -12.09 -1.84
CA ALA A 92 -3.55 -11.01 -0.93
C ALA A 92 -2.36 -10.49 -0.12
N ASP A 93 -1.40 -11.34 0.19
CA ASP A 93 -0.19 -10.99 0.94
C ASP A 93 1.01 -10.96 -0.01
N ARG A 94 1.28 -9.79 -0.54
CA ARG A 94 2.23 -9.54 -1.62
C ARG A 94 3.61 -9.17 -1.07
N PRO A 95 4.70 -9.36 -1.84
CA PRO A 95 6.02 -8.92 -1.43
C PRO A 95 6.03 -7.40 -1.22
N ARG A 96 6.77 -6.93 -0.22
CA ARG A 96 6.93 -5.51 0.07
C ARG A 96 8.35 -5.05 -0.19
N PHE A 97 8.47 -3.81 -0.58
CA PHE A 97 9.73 -3.13 -0.80
C PHE A 97 9.67 -1.72 -0.22
N ALA A 98 10.76 -1.29 0.40
CA ALA A 98 10.95 0.09 0.82
C ALA A 98 12.36 0.56 0.46
N LEU A 99 12.46 1.82 0.04
CA LEU A 99 13.72 2.51 -0.16
C LEU A 99 13.92 3.53 0.97
N GLY A 100 15.07 3.44 1.63
CA GLY A 100 15.48 4.37 2.69
C GLY A 100 15.91 5.72 2.15
N HIS A 101 15.88 6.73 3.01
CA HIS A 101 16.40 8.08 2.69
C HIS A 101 17.91 8.12 2.52
N ASP A 102 18.62 7.09 2.98
CA ASP A 102 20.04 6.84 2.89
C ASP A 102 20.43 5.94 1.70
N ASP A 103 19.51 5.74 0.76
CA ASP A 103 19.62 4.83 -0.38
C ASP A 103 19.68 3.34 -0.02
N SER A 104 19.51 2.99 1.25
CA SER A 104 19.32 1.58 1.66
C SER A 104 17.99 1.05 1.16
N SER A 105 17.84 -0.26 1.03
CA SER A 105 16.58 -0.89 0.62
C SER A 105 16.29 -2.18 1.39
N LEU A 106 15.01 -2.43 1.57
CA LEU A 106 14.48 -3.63 2.23
C LEU A 106 13.42 -4.27 1.35
N VAL A 107 13.48 -5.59 1.20
CA VAL A 107 12.45 -6.39 0.55
C VAL A 107 11.98 -7.48 1.50
N THR A 108 10.67 -7.76 1.52
CA THR A 108 10.07 -8.85 2.31
C THR A 108 9.16 -9.70 1.45
N TRP A 109 9.02 -10.97 1.83
CA TRP A 109 8.14 -11.95 1.19
C TRP A 109 7.81 -13.09 2.15
N LEU A 110 6.87 -13.95 1.79
CA LEU A 110 6.48 -15.10 2.57
C LEU A 110 7.25 -16.35 2.17
N GLU A 111 7.66 -17.12 3.18
CA GLU A 111 8.16 -18.50 3.00
C GLU A 111 7.53 -19.46 4.01
N SER A 112 7.29 -20.69 3.57
CA SER A 112 6.89 -21.76 4.47
C SER A 112 8.04 -22.12 5.41
N ASN A 113 7.72 -22.32 6.68
CA ASN A 113 8.64 -22.84 7.70
C ASN A 113 8.41 -24.32 8.01
N GLY A 114 7.53 -25.01 7.23
CA GLY A 114 7.17 -26.40 7.40
C GLY A 114 5.99 -26.66 8.36
N HIS A 115 5.61 -25.69 9.18
CA HIS A 115 4.49 -25.76 10.12
C HIS A 115 3.46 -24.65 9.91
N GLY A 116 3.80 -23.66 9.13
CA GLY A 116 3.03 -22.50 8.75
C GLY A 116 3.82 -21.70 7.72
N TYR A 117 3.76 -20.38 7.82
CA TYR A 117 4.58 -19.50 7.01
C TYR A 117 4.99 -18.28 7.81
N GLY A 118 6.07 -17.66 7.38
CA GLY A 118 6.60 -16.46 7.99
C GLY A 118 7.19 -15.52 6.95
N ILE A 119 7.67 -14.38 7.44
CA ILE A 119 8.18 -13.29 6.65
C ILE A 119 9.69 -13.38 6.56
N LYS A 120 10.21 -13.50 5.34
CA LYS A 120 11.63 -13.31 5.04
C LYS A 120 11.90 -11.87 4.67
N TYR A 121 13.14 -11.44 4.94
CA TYR A 121 13.63 -10.15 4.46
C TYR A 121 15.07 -10.25 3.95
N MET A 122 15.42 -9.34 3.06
CA MET A 122 16.77 -9.00 2.66
C MET A 122 16.96 -7.49 2.72
N PHE A 123 18.15 -7.08 3.06
CA PHE A 123 18.55 -5.69 3.19
C PHE A 123 19.71 -5.38 2.24
N SER A 124 19.73 -4.18 1.65
CA SER A 124 20.87 -3.62 0.93
C SER A 124 21.16 -2.23 1.45
N ARG A 125 22.47 -1.90 1.63
CA ARG A 125 22.90 -0.55 2.06
C ARG A 125 22.82 0.47 0.95
N GLU A 126 22.82 0.02 -0.29
CA GLU A 126 22.77 0.85 -1.48
C GLU A 126 21.81 0.23 -2.47
N SER A 127 20.79 0.98 -2.90
CA SER A 127 19.77 0.48 -3.81
C SER A 127 20.38 0.01 -5.14
N GLY A 128 20.06 -1.24 -5.49
CA GLY A 128 20.60 -1.89 -6.67
C GLY A 128 21.96 -2.54 -6.48
N ALA A 129 22.56 -2.48 -5.28
CA ALA A 129 23.72 -3.27 -4.89
C ALA A 129 23.31 -4.66 -4.40
N ALA A 130 24.28 -5.45 -3.90
CA ALA A 130 24.01 -6.77 -3.39
C ALA A 130 23.16 -6.71 -2.10
N TYR A 131 22.16 -7.55 -2.04
CA TYR A 131 21.37 -7.81 -0.84
C TYR A 131 22.09 -8.77 0.11
N THR A 132 21.80 -8.66 1.40
CA THR A 132 22.21 -9.66 2.40
C THR A 132 21.57 -11.03 2.08
N GLU A 133 22.03 -12.08 2.75
CA GLU A 133 21.28 -13.33 2.78
C GLU A 133 19.89 -13.12 3.40
N ALA A 134 18.91 -13.91 2.93
CA ALA A 134 17.55 -13.87 3.43
C ALA A 134 17.47 -14.36 4.88
N LYS A 135 16.81 -13.59 5.74
CA LYS A 135 16.61 -13.93 7.16
C LYS A 135 15.11 -13.85 7.49
N TRP A 136 14.71 -14.45 8.60
CA TRP A 136 13.38 -14.24 9.16
C TRP A 136 13.28 -12.84 9.77
N LEU A 137 12.16 -12.18 9.53
CA LEU A 137 11.88 -10.83 10.05
C LEU A 137 11.47 -10.89 11.52
N HIS A 138 10.85 -11.97 11.95
CA HIS A 138 10.28 -12.16 13.29
C HIS A 138 11.02 -13.29 14.04
N GLN A 139 10.94 -13.27 15.37
CA GLN A 139 11.64 -14.20 16.25
C GLN A 139 10.91 -15.52 16.38
N ASP A 140 9.57 -15.47 16.51
CA ASP A 140 8.76 -16.69 16.55
C ASP A 140 8.71 -17.33 15.17
N GLN A 141 9.11 -18.60 15.08
CA GLN A 141 9.17 -19.36 13.84
C GLN A 141 8.40 -20.69 13.94
N GLU A 142 7.81 -20.99 15.10
CA GLU A 142 7.16 -22.26 15.37
C GLU A 142 5.63 -22.12 15.37
N GLY A 143 4.98 -22.81 14.42
CA GLY A 143 3.55 -23.11 14.50
C GLY A 143 2.59 -21.95 14.44
N SER A 144 2.98 -20.81 13.84
CA SER A 144 2.13 -19.66 13.63
C SER A 144 2.24 -19.11 12.20
N GLU A 145 1.32 -18.24 11.82
CA GLU A 145 1.32 -17.56 10.52
C GLU A 145 1.67 -16.08 10.72
N HIS A 146 2.61 -15.60 9.91
CA HIS A 146 3.05 -14.21 9.93
C HIS A 146 3.00 -13.63 8.53
N GLY A 147 2.34 -12.49 8.36
CA GLY A 147 2.21 -11.89 7.04
C GLY A 147 1.60 -10.49 7.05
N PHE A 148 1.14 -10.05 5.90
CA PHE A 148 0.51 -8.75 5.68
C PHE A 148 1.39 -7.59 6.14
N VAL A 149 2.63 -7.56 5.62
CA VAL A 149 3.67 -6.62 6.03
C VAL A 149 3.42 -5.23 5.47
N SER A 150 3.66 -4.22 6.29
CA SER A 150 3.87 -2.83 5.84
C SER A 150 5.29 -2.39 6.20
N LEU A 151 5.94 -1.67 5.29
CA LEU A 151 7.30 -1.16 5.46
C LEU A 151 7.32 0.35 5.33
N VAL A 152 7.96 1.04 6.27
CA VAL A 152 8.12 2.50 6.24
C VAL A 152 9.59 2.86 6.40
N PRO A 153 10.19 3.65 5.50
CA PRO A 153 11.56 4.10 5.66
C PRO A 153 11.66 5.15 6.78
N LEU A 154 12.62 4.99 7.68
CA LEU A 154 12.87 5.94 8.75
C LEU A 154 13.79 7.07 8.29
N LYS A 155 13.57 8.30 8.79
CA LYS A 155 14.31 9.50 8.38
C LYS A 155 15.81 9.46 8.66
N LEU A 156 16.22 8.78 9.72
CA LEU A 156 17.63 8.67 10.12
C LEU A 156 18.30 7.41 9.58
N GLY A 157 17.67 6.75 8.62
CA GLY A 157 18.08 5.46 8.04
C GLY A 157 17.40 4.28 8.74
N GLY A 158 17.34 3.16 8.02
CA GLY A 158 16.62 1.97 8.44
C GLY A 158 15.12 2.03 8.17
N PHE A 159 14.38 1.09 8.72
CA PHE A 159 12.97 0.86 8.40
C PHE A 159 12.17 0.53 9.65
N PHE A 160 10.88 0.81 9.59
CA PHE A 160 9.89 0.27 10.50
C PHE A 160 9.06 -0.75 9.75
N ALA A 161 8.99 -1.97 10.27
CA ALA A 161 8.16 -3.04 9.74
C ALA A 161 6.99 -3.30 10.69
N VAL A 162 5.81 -3.52 10.10
CA VAL A 162 4.58 -3.91 10.80
C VAL A 162 4.03 -5.15 10.14
N TRP A 163 3.49 -6.10 10.92
CA TRP A 163 2.89 -7.32 10.38
C TRP A 163 1.80 -7.89 11.27
N LEU A 164 1.01 -8.79 10.73
CA LEU A 164 0.07 -9.61 11.46
C LEU A 164 0.76 -10.89 11.93
N GLN A 165 0.65 -11.19 13.24
CA GLN A 165 1.18 -12.38 13.86
C GLN A 165 0.06 -13.23 14.43
N GLY A 166 -0.18 -14.40 13.86
CA GLY A 166 -1.12 -15.37 14.37
C GLY A 166 -0.64 -16.02 15.67
N GLY A 167 -1.56 -16.49 16.50
CA GLY A 167 -1.23 -17.26 17.68
C GLY A 167 -0.71 -18.66 17.33
N ALA A 168 -0.02 -19.28 18.27
CA ALA A 168 0.59 -20.59 18.06
C ALA A 168 -0.45 -21.70 17.84
N PHE A 169 -0.29 -22.49 16.80
CA PHE A 169 -1.18 -23.60 16.49
C PHE A 169 -1.29 -24.62 17.63
N GLY A 170 -2.52 -25.04 17.94
CA GLY A 170 -2.79 -26.01 18.99
C GLY A 170 -2.84 -25.43 20.40
N THR A 171 -2.77 -24.12 20.54
CA THR A 171 -3.00 -23.39 21.80
C THR A 171 -4.38 -22.74 21.84
N ASP A 172 -4.78 -22.22 22.99
CA ASP A 172 -6.02 -21.44 23.12
C ASP A 172 -5.96 -20.12 22.34
N ASP A 173 -4.75 -19.63 22.07
CA ASP A 173 -4.48 -18.39 21.32
C ASP A 173 -4.37 -18.60 19.80
N ALA A 174 -4.56 -19.84 19.29
CA ALA A 174 -4.39 -20.17 17.86
C ALA A 174 -5.26 -19.32 16.91
N TYR A 175 -6.34 -18.71 17.41
CA TYR A 175 -7.24 -17.86 16.65
C TYR A 175 -7.09 -16.37 16.97
N GLN A 176 -6.13 -16.01 17.79
CA GLN A 176 -5.81 -14.61 18.12
C GLN A 176 -4.67 -14.13 17.23
N THR A 177 -4.87 -13.01 16.58
CA THR A 177 -3.86 -12.36 15.76
C THR A 177 -3.53 -11.01 16.35
N SER A 178 -2.25 -10.72 16.49
CA SER A 178 -1.74 -9.44 16.98
C SER A 178 -1.13 -8.62 15.85
N LEU A 179 -1.17 -7.30 15.97
CA LEU A 179 -0.43 -6.38 15.14
C LEU A 179 0.92 -6.10 15.81
N MET A 180 1.98 -6.50 15.14
CA MET A 180 3.35 -6.39 15.65
C MET A 180 4.12 -5.29 14.92
N GLY A 181 5.16 -4.79 15.55
CA GLY A 181 6.10 -3.86 14.95
C GLY A 181 7.52 -4.10 15.41
N LEU A 182 8.50 -3.77 14.57
CA LEU A 182 9.92 -3.68 14.92
C LEU A 182 10.62 -2.62 14.08
N VAL A 183 11.73 -2.12 14.59
CA VAL A 183 12.64 -1.24 13.86
C VAL A 183 13.82 -2.05 13.33
N ILE A 184 14.12 -1.85 12.05
CA ILE A 184 15.35 -2.34 11.41
C ILE A 184 16.26 -1.13 11.30
N ASN A 185 17.44 -1.19 11.91
CA ASN A 185 18.35 -0.05 11.92
C ASN A 185 19.02 0.18 10.54
N ALA A 186 19.77 1.26 10.40
CA ALA A 186 20.47 1.63 9.16
C ALA A 186 21.51 0.58 8.70
N ASP A 187 21.88 -0.36 9.54
CA ASP A 187 22.76 -1.49 9.21
C ASP A 187 22.00 -2.76 8.80
N GLY A 188 20.66 -2.71 8.78
CA GLY A 188 19.81 -3.86 8.45
C GLY A 188 19.64 -4.85 9.61
N VAL A 189 19.97 -4.45 10.85
CA VAL A 189 19.83 -5.28 12.04
C VAL A 189 18.45 -5.06 12.66
N LEU A 190 17.78 -6.17 13.00
CA LEU A 190 16.47 -6.16 13.66
C LEU A 190 16.61 -5.68 15.11
N GLY A 191 15.69 -4.80 15.50
CA GLY A 191 15.46 -4.43 16.89
C GLY A 191 14.49 -5.40 17.60
N ASP A 192 14.03 -5.00 18.78
CA ASP A 192 13.04 -5.75 19.53
C ASP A 192 11.65 -5.62 18.91
N GLU A 193 10.90 -6.71 18.96
CA GLU A 193 9.49 -6.73 18.57
C GLU A 193 8.62 -6.12 19.66
N PHE A 194 7.58 -5.42 19.26
CA PHE A 194 6.58 -4.90 20.19
C PHE A 194 5.17 -4.99 19.62
N VAL A 195 4.19 -5.14 20.51
CA VAL A 195 2.78 -5.23 20.16
C VAL A 195 2.22 -3.83 19.96
N LEU A 196 1.57 -3.59 18.81
CA LEU A 196 0.81 -2.37 18.53
C LEU A 196 -0.67 -2.52 18.88
N ASP A 197 -1.20 -3.74 18.66
CA ASP A 197 -2.56 -4.15 19.04
C ASP A 197 -2.57 -5.66 19.26
N ASP A 198 -3.19 -6.13 20.31
CA ASP A 198 -3.16 -7.54 20.70
C ASP A 198 -4.29 -8.39 20.11
N LYS A 199 -5.27 -7.77 19.41
CA LYS A 199 -6.38 -8.49 18.81
C LYS A 199 -6.88 -7.84 17.53
N VAL A 200 -6.43 -8.34 16.38
CA VAL A 200 -6.76 -7.80 15.07
C VAL A 200 -7.32 -8.87 14.13
N CYS A 201 -7.84 -8.46 12.98
CA CYS A 201 -8.28 -9.38 11.92
C CYS A 201 -7.09 -10.06 11.26
N ASP A 202 -7.17 -11.36 11.06
CA ASP A 202 -6.12 -12.28 10.64
C ASP A 202 -5.83 -12.33 9.13
N CYS A 203 -6.60 -11.64 8.30
CA CYS A 203 -6.56 -11.87 6.85
C CYS A 203 -6.71 -10.61 5.99
N CYS A 204 -6.50 -9.47 6.58
CA CYS A 204 -6.57 -8.19 5.89
C CYS A 204 -5.23 -7.49 5.93
N ASP A 205 -4.83 -6.99 4.79
CA ASP A 205 -3.57 -6.23 4.66
C ASP A 205 -3.51 -5.08 5.69
N THR A 206 -2.30 -4.72 6.08
CA THR A 206 -2.00 -3.50 6.83
C THR A 206 -1.46 -2.45 5.88
N ASP A 207 -1.42 -1.19 6.30
CA ASP A 207 -0.72 -0.16 5.57
C ASP A 207 -0.21 0.93 6.53
N ALA A 208 0.88 1.60 6.17
CA ALA A 208 1.54 2.54 7.07
C ALA A 208 2.18 3.72 6.33
N GLU A 209 2.13 4.90 6.96
CA GLU A 209 2.73 6.14 6.46
C GLU A 209 3.56 6.85 7.53
N ILE A 210 4.72 7.38 7.13
CA ILE A 210 5.57 8.19 8.00
C ILE A 210 5.44 9.67 7.69
N PHE A 211 5.49 10.49 8.75
CA PHE A 211 5.38 11.94 8.65
C PHE A 211 6.69 12.64 9.01
N ASP A 212 6.77 13.92 8.65
CA ASP A 212 7.94 14.76 8.93
C ASP A 212 8.34 14.82 10.41
N SER A 213 7.41 14.58 11.31
CA SER A 213 7.65 14.48 12.74
C SER A 213 8.36 13.20 13.19
N GLY A 214 8.60 12.22 12.31
CA GLY A 214 9.05 10.87 12.66
C GLY A 214 7.95 9.95 13.18
N ASN A 215 6.73 10.46 13.35
CA ASN A 215 5.60 9.59 13.70
C ASN A 215 5.12 8.80 12.49
N VAL A 216 4.69 7.58 12.74
CA VAL A 216 4.04 6.69 11.80
C VAL A 216 2.56 6.56 12.15
N VAL A 217 1.72 6.46 11.14
CA VAL A 217 0.35 5.99 11.25
C VAL A 217 0.31 4.60 10.63
N VAL A 218 -0.16 3.63 11.39
CA VAL A 218 -0.42 2.27 10.91
C VAL A 218 -1.93 2.07 10.87
N THR A 219 -2.44 1.64 9.75
CA THR A 219 -3.85 1.31 9.55
C THR A 219 -4.02 -0.20 9.43
N PHE A 220 -5.06 -0.73 10.02
CA PHE A 220 -5.33 -2.16 10.07
C PHE A 220 -6.83 -2.43 10.27
N ARG A 221 -7.25 -3.66 10.07
CA ARG A 221 -8.58 -4.10 10.44
C ARG A 221 -8.55 -4.64 11.85
N ASP A 222 -9.23 -3.97 12.74
CA ASP A 222 -9.39 -4.35 14.13
C ASP A 222 -10.35 -5.55 14.29
N ARG A 223 -10.38 -6.14 15.48
CA ARG A 223 -11.29 -7.22 15.85
C ARG A 223 -11.70 -7.10 17.28
N SER A 224 -12.90 -6.58 17.54
CA SER A 224 -13.45 -6.49 18.89
C SER A 224 -13.83 -7.86 19.47
N ASP A 225 -14.15 -7.91 20.78
CA ASP A 225 -14.69 -9.13 21.42
C ASP A 225 -16.04 -9.54 20.86
N ASP A 226 -16.79 -8.61 20.30
CA ASP A 226 -18.06 -8.85 19.63
C ASP A 226 -17.92 -9.21 18.14
N GLU A 227 -16.69 -9.48 17.65
CA GLU A 227 -16.36 -9.77 16.25
C GLU A 227 -16.67 -8.61 15.29
N GLU A 228 -16.71 -7.38 15.78
CA GLU A 228 -16.73 -6.21 14.91
C GLU A 228 -15.32 -6.00 14.33
N ARG A 229 -15.25 -5.84 13.00
CA ARG A 229 -13.99 -5.78 12.27
C ARG A 229 -13.96 -4.53 11.40
N ASP A 230 -13.90 -3.40 12.07
CA ASP A 230 -13.81 -2.07 11.45
C ASP A 230 -12.34 -1.67 11.19
N ILE A 231 -12.11 -0.61 10.43
CA ILE A 231 -10.76 -0.11 10.16
C ILE A 231 -10.36 0.90 11.23
N TYR A 232 -9.22 0.59 11.85
CA TYR A 232 -8.60 1.38 12.91
C TYR A 232 -7.21 1.86 12.52
N TYR A 233 -6.63 2.72 13.32
CA TYR A 233 -5.25 3.14 13.23
C TYR A 233 -4.62 3.33 14.60
N VAL A 234 -3.31 3.11 14.68
CA VAL A 234 -2.44 3.55 15.76
C VAL A 234 -1.46 4.59 15.23
N ARG A 235 -0.96 5.46 16.12
CA ARG A 235 -0.01 6.49 15.74
C ARG A 235 1.03 6.68 16.84
N GLY A 236 2.31 6.64 16.48
CA GLY A 236 3.43 6.82 17.41
C GLY A 236 4.75 7.00 16.66
N ASN A 237 5.84 7.10 17.40
CA ASN A 237 7.20 7.09 16.90
C ASN A 237 7.79 5.68 17.06
N PRO A 238 8.17 4.98 15.98
CA PRO A 238 8.72 3.62 16.08
C PRO A 238 10.00 3.52 16.93
N LEU A 239 10.77 4.61 17.03
CA LEU A 239 11.96 4.66 17.89
C LEU A 239 11.63 4.82 19.39
N GLU A 240 10.37 5.07 19.72
CA GLU A 240 9.81 5.21 21.04
C GLU A 240 8.52 4.40 21.14
N PRO A 241 8.57 3.06 21.23
CA PRO A 241 7.39 2.18 21.16
C PRO A 241 6.26 2.57 22.13
N ASP A 242 6.58 3.02 23.32
CA ASP A 242 5.60 3.51 24.31
C ASP A 242 4.85 4.78 23.88
N SER A 243 5.30 5.43 22.80
CA SER A 243 4.61 6.60 22.22
C SER A 243 3.37 6.24 21.40
N PHE A 244 3.21 4.98 21.02
CA PHE A 244 2.01 4.52 20.33
C PHE A 244 0.81 4.58 21.27
N GLY A 245 -0.17 5.38 20.90
CA GLY A 245 -1.43 5.43 21.63
C GLY A 245 -2.32 4.23 21.27
N GLY A 246 -3.35 3.99 22.08
CA GLY A 246 -4.34 2.95 21.77
C GLY A 246 -5.01 3.17 20.42
N ALA A 247 -5.46 2.09 19.82
CA ALA A 247 -6.13 2.06 18.52
C ALA A 247 -7.36 2.99 18.48
N LYS A 248 -7.56 3.65 17.36
CA LYS A 248 -8.69 4.57 17.10
C LYS A 248 -9.37 4.21 15.80
N PRO A 249 -10.70 4.26 15.73
CA PRO A 249 -11.41 3.96 14.51
C PRO A 249 -11.18 5.05 13.45
N ILE A 250 -11.01 4.62 12.19
CA ILE A 250 -11.16 5.47 11.01
C ILE A 250 -12.64 5.51 10.61
N SER A 251 -13.30 4.35 10.63
CA SER A 251 -14.74 4.22 10.42
C SER A 251 -15.34 3.32 11.50
N LEU A 252 -16.54 3.65 11.95
CA LEU A 252 -17.34 2.81 12.85
C LEU A 252 -18.53 2.27 12.04
N ASP A 253 -18.29 1.15 11.40
CA ASP A 253 -19.26 0.48 10.55
C ASP A 253 -20.00 -0.62 11.31
N GLU A 254 -19.50 -1.03 12.49
CA GLU A 254 -20.02 -2.15 13.31
C GLU A 254 -20.17 -3.42 12.45
N TRP A 255 -19.18 -3.66 11.57
CA TRP A 255 -19.24 -4.73 10.60
C TRP A 255 -18.77 -6.06 11.19
N LYS A 256 -19.67 -7.05 11.18
CA LYS A 256 -19.39 -8.42 11.61
C LYS A 256 -19.37 -9.34 10.38
N PRO A 257 -18.21 -9.56 9.74
CA PRO A 257 -18.12 -10.44 8.58
C PRO A 257 -18.30 -11.91 8.98
N ASN A 258 -18.97 -12.68 8.13
CA ASN A 258 -19.14 -14.13 8.31
C ASN A 258 -17.93 -14.95 7.82
N GLY A 259 -16.77 -14.35 7.76
CA GLY A 259 -15.53 -14.96 7.26
C GLY A 259 -14.46 -13.93 7.01
N CYS A 260 -13.42 -14.35 6.31
CA CYS A 260 -12.26 -13.53 5.99
C CYS A 260 -12.61 -12.51 4.89
N PRO A 261 -12.67 -11.22 5.18
CA PRO A 261 -13.05 -10.21 4.18
C PRO A 261 -11.97 -9.94 3.14
N VAL A 262 -10.70 -10.19 3.47
CA VAL A 262 -9.53 -9.94 2.62
C VAL A 262 -9.58 -8.55 1.94
N ASN A 263 -9.97 -7.54 2.69
CA ASN A 263 -10.07 -6.15 2.28
C ASN A 263 -9.53 -5.27 3.41
N GLY A 264 -8.22 -5.11 3.46
CA GLY A 264 -7.55 -4.22 4.40
C GLY A 264 -7.76 -2.74 4.06
N PRO A 265 -7.23 -1.84 4.89
CA PRO A 265 -7.11 -0.43 4.59
C PRO A 265 -6.03 -0.19 3.52
N ALA A 266 -6.03 1.02 2.98
CA ALA A 266 -4.89 1.61 2.28
C ALA A 266 -4.77 3.06 2.75
N ILE A 267 -3.53 3.55 2.92
CA ILE A 267 -3.25 4.91 3.37
C ILE A 267 -2.19 5.55 2.48
N ALA A 268 -2.38 6.82 2.15
CA ALA A 268 -1.36 7.61 1.47
C ALA A 268 -1.25 8.99 2.09
N SER A 269 -0.09 9.62 1.97
CA SER A 269 0.15 10.97 2.45
C SER A 269 0.84 11.86 1.41
N LEU A 270 0.56 13.16 1.47
CA LEU A 270 1.31 14.19 0.77
C LEU A 270 1.57 15.35 1.75
N GLY A 271 2.80 15.42 2.25
CA GLY A 271 3.14 16.30 3.34
C GLY A 271 2.33 15.95 4.60
N ARG A 272 1.50 16.88 5.08
CA ARG A 272 0.63 16.64 6.24
C ARG A 272 -0.82 16.21 5.90
N HIS A 273 -1.13 16.13 4.62
CA HIS A 273 -2.42 15.62 4.15
C HIS A 273 -2.35 14.10 4.07
N THR A 274 -3.36 13.44 4.58
CA THR A 274 -3.44 11.98 4.62
C THR A 274 -4.82 11.55 4.21
N ALA A 275 -4.92 10.51 3.42
CA ALA A 275 -6.17 9.86 3.07
C ALA A 275 -6.07 8.37 3.33
N ALA A 276 -7.08 7.81 3.98
CA ALA A 276 -7.18 6.39 4.26
C ALA A 276 -8.47 5.82 3.68
N LEU A 277 -8.36 4.67 3.02
CA LEU A 277 -9.49 3.90 2.53
C LEU A 277 -9.95 2.89 3.58
N THR A 278 -11.26 2.72 3.66
CA THR A 278 -11.88 1.68 4.48
C THR A 278 -12.91 0.91 3.63
N TYR A 279 -13.03 -0.37 3.88
CA TYR A 279 -14.01 -1.22 3.23
C TYR A 279 -14.88 -1.92 4.28
N CYS A 280 -16.19 -1.88 4.08
CA CYS A 280 -17.15 -2.63 4.89
C CYS A 280 -18.25 -3.25 4.02
N ASN A 281 -18.87 -4.30 4.52
CA ASN A 281 -20.07 -4.89 3.92
C ASN A 281 -21.06 -5.20 5.06
N LYS A 282 -21.64 -4.16 5.60
CA LYS A 282 -22.53 -4.25 6.77
C LYS A 282 -23.68 -5.22 6.50
N GLN A 283 -24.03 -6.04 7.46
CA GLN A 283 -25.18 -6.97 7.38
C GLN A 283 -26.39 -6.25 6.79
N TRP A 284 -27.01 -6.83 5.78
CA TRP A 284 -28.17 -6.31 5.06
C TRP A 284 -27.90 -5.06 4.21
N SER A 285 -26.66 -4.59 4.14
CA SER A 285 -26.29 -3.46 3.30
C SER A 285 -25.36 -3.89 2.16
N THR A 286 -25.28 -3.04 1.18
CA THR A 286 -24.36 -3.18 0.07
C THR A 286 -22.91 -2.92 0.52
N PRO A 287 -21.91 -3.62 -0.06
CA PRO A 287 -20.52 -3.33 0.20
C PRO A 287 -20.19 -1.87 -0.09
N ARG A 288 -19.30 -1.28 0.70
CA ARG A 288 -18.90 0.12 0.57
C ARG A 288 -17.39 0.25 0.61
N LEU A 289 -16.87 1.04 -0.31
CA LEU A 289 -15.55 1.64 -0.21
C LEU A 289 -15.71 3.08 0.26
N GLN A 290 -14.97 3.46 1.26
CA GLN A 290 -15.07 4.77 1.91
C GLN A 290 -13.67 5.39 2.01
N ILE A 291 -13.61 6.71 2.14
CA ILE A 291 -12.38 7.46 2.39
C ILE A 291 -12.55 8.39 3.58
N ALA A 292 -11.54 8.45 4.42
CA ALA A 292 -11.38 9.44 5.48
C ALA A 292 -10.11 10.24 5.23
N GLN A 293 -10.15 11.55 5.44
CA GLN A 293 -9.01 12.44 5.21
C GLN A 293 -8.58 13.16 6.48
N SER A 294 -7.28 13.37 6.64
CA SER A 294 -6.65 14.09 7.73
C SER A 294 -5.76 15.22 7.21
N GLN A 295 -5.67 16.34 7.93
CA GLN A 295 -4.80 17.47 7.61
C GLN A 295 -3.64 17.64 8.61
N GLY A 296 -3.62 16.83 9.63
CA GLY A 296 -2.68 16.91 10.76
C GLY A 296 -1.63 15.81 10.78
N GLY A 297 -1.26 15.22 9.63
CA GLY A 297 -0.34 14.09 9.59
C GLY A 297 -0.92 12.88 10.32
N GLY A 298 -2.15 12.49 9.97
CA GLY A 298 -2.81 11.33 10.56
C GLY A 298 -3.17 11.44 12.05
N LYS A 299 -3.12 12.62 12.66
CA LYS A 299 -3.49 12.79 14.09
C LYS A 299 -4.96 12.49 14.35
N LYS A 300 -5.80 12.85 13.41
CA LYS A 300 -7.25 12.62 13.45
C LYS A 300 -7.79 12.58 12.03
N PHE A 301 -8.53 11.54 11.72
CA PHE A 301 -9.30 11.45 10.48
C PHE A 301 -10.65 12.16 10.64
N GLY A 302 -11.11 12.77 9.55
CA GLY A 302 -12.42 13.42 9.47
C GLY A 302 -13.55 12.43 9.26
N LEU A 303 -14.71 12.95 8.89
CA LEU A 303 -15.85 12.10 8.56
C LEU A 303 -15.55 11.25 7.33
N VAL A 304 -15.98 10.00 7.36
CA VAL A 304 -15.89 9.08 6.23
C VAL A 304 -16.85 9.50 5.12
N THR A 305 -16.35 9.48 3.88
CA THR A 305 -17.13 9.73 2.68
C THR A 305 -17.22 8.45 1.86
N ILE A 306 -18.41 8.08 1.42
CA ILE A 306 -18.62 6.90 0.57
C ILE A 306 -18.12 7.20 -0.84
N LEU A 307 -17.11 6.45 -1.30
CA LEU A 307 -16.59 6.52 -2.66
C LEU A 307 -17.38 5.64 -3.62
N SER A 308 -17.74 4.46 -3.15
CA SER A 308 -18.47 3.47 -3.91
C SER A 308 -19.34 2.66 -2.97
N ALA A 309 -20.56 2.40 -3.39
CA ALA A 309 -21.49 1.49 -2.72
C ALA A 309 -22.14 0.61 -3.78
N LYS A 310 -22.59 -0.61 -3.40
CA LYS A 310 -23.12 -1.57 -4.36
C LYS A 310 -22.06 -2.02 -5.38
N ASP A 311 -22.08 -3.22 -5.80
CA ASP A 311 -21.21 -3.76 -6.84
C ASP A 311 -19.69 -3.53 -6.62
N THR A 312 -19.31 -3.13 -5.40
CA THR A 312 -17.92 -2.87 -4.97
C THR A 312 -17.29 -4.15 -4.43
N ILE A 313 -16.21 -4.61 -5.06
CA ILE A 313 -15.46 -5.80 -4.63
C ILE A 313 -14.40 -5.41 -3.60
N GLY A 314 -13.80 -4.21 -3.74
CA GLY A 314 -12.72 -3.71 -2.90
C GLY A 314 -11.34 -3.96 -3.50
N ARG A 315 -10.38 -4.47 -2.71
CA ARG A 315 -8.97 -4.67 -3.08
C ARG A 315 -8.34 -3.36 -3.53
N ALA A 316 -8.62 -2.33 -2.75
CA ALA A 316 -8.34 -0.95 -3.11
C ALA A 316 -6.92 -0.53 -2.72
N ASP A 317 -6.43 0.47 -3.45
CA ASP A 317 -5.22 1.22 -3.10
C ASP A 317 -5.45 2.71 -3.34
N ILE A 318 -4.55 3.56 -2.79
CA ILE A 318 -4.66 5.01 -2.84
C ILE A 318 -3.28 5.66 -3.04
N ALA A 319 -3.22 6.69 -3.89
CA ALA A 319 -2.04 7.52 -4.07
C ALA A 319 -2.46 8.98 -4.30
N TYR A 320 -1.52 9.92 -4.20
CA TYR A 320 -1.77 11.33 -4.45
C TYR A 320 -1.29 11.78 -5.83
N LEU A 321 -2.12 12.54 -6.52
CA LEU A 321 -1.69 13.41 -7.61
C LEU A 321 -0.87 14.59 -7.06
N LEU A 322 -0.03 15.19 -7.90
CA LEU A 322 0.80 16.35 -7.50
C LEU A 322 -0.05 17.55 -7.05
N GLU A 323 -1.26 17.68 -7.56
CA GLU A 323 -2.24 18.70 -7.18
C GLU A 323 -2.77 18.53 -5.74
N GLY A 324 -2.30 17.51 -5.01
CA GLY A 324 -2.75 17.20 -3.67
C GLY A 324 -4.13 16.54 -3.60
N ILE A 325 -4.54 15.92 -4.70
CA ILE A 325 -5.81 15.19 -4.81
C ILE A 325 -5.52 13.70 -4.68
N PRO A 326 -6.08 12.99 -3.68
CA PRO A 326 -5.98 11.54 -3.63
C PRO A 326 -6.79 10.89 -4.75
N VAL A 327 -6.20 9.85 -5.34
CA VAL A 327 -6.83 8.93 -6.30
C VAL A 327 -6.94 7.58 -5.62
N ALA A 328 -8.15 7.07 -5.52
CA ALA A 328 -8.43 5.70 -5.09
C ALA A 328 -8.71 4.82 -6.31
N ALA A 329 -8.17 3.60 -6.31
CA ALA A 329 -8.49 2.58 -7.30
C ALA A 329 -8.94 1.28 -6.63
N TRP A 330 -9.88 0.56 -7.25
CA TRP A 330 -10.46 -0.67 -6.68
C TRP A 330 -11.12 -1.55 -7.75
N LEU A 331 -11.46 -2.79 -7.38
CA LEU A 331 -12.32 -3.67 -8.19
C LEU A 331 -13.79 -3.34 -8.01
N HIS A 332 -14.49 -3.22 -9.13
CA HIS A 332 -15.90 -2.88 -9.19
C HIS A 332 -16.62 -3.61 -10.33
N THR A 333 -17.88 -3.97 -10.14
CA THR A 333 -18.72 -4.55 -11.18
C THR A 333 -19.50 -3.45 -11.91
N ILE A 334 -19.43 -3.41 -13.23
CA ILE A 334 -20.15 -2.50 -14.10
C ILE A 334 -20.84 -3.34 -15.18
N GLU A 335 -22.16 -3.33 -15.25
CA GLU A 335 -22.93 -4.08 -16.25
C GLU A 335 -22.52 -5.57 -16.32
N ASP A 336 -22.43 -6.21 -15.16
CA ASP A 336 -22.02 -7.61 -14.96
C ASP A 336 -20.56 -7.94 -15.33
N GLU A 337 -19.76 -6.95 -15.71
CA GLU A 337 -18.33 -7.08 -15.94
C GLU A 337 -17.54 -6.49 -14.78
N VAL A 338 -16.41 -7.13 -14.44
CA VAL A 338 -15.51 -6.64 -13.36
C VAL A 338 -14.38 -5.82 -13.98
N TRP A 339 -14.15 -4.65 -13.39
CA TRP A 339 -13.14 -3.69 -13.81
C TRP A 339 -12.29 -3.21 -12.66
N TRP A 340 -11.03 -3.02 -12.88
CA TRP A 340 -10.26 -2.05 -12.12
C TRP A 340 -10.75 -0.65 -12.49
N VAL A 341 -11.07 0.15 -11.49
CA VAL A 341 -11.57 1.51 -11.67
C VAL A 341 -10.81 2.48 -10.78
N ALA A 342 -10.74 3.74 -11.18
CA ALA A 342 -10.16 4.82 -10.38
C ALA A 342 -11.11 6.00 -10.23
N ARG A 343 -10.87 6.80 -9.19
CA ARG A 343 -11.62 8.02 -8.92
C ARG A 343 -10.75 9.02 -8.16
N ALA A 344 -10.73 10.26 -8.62
CA ALA A 344 -10.12 11.35 -7.88
C ALA A 344 -11.08 11.89 -6.82
N VAL A 345 -10.56 12.16 -5.63
CA VAL A 345 -11.38 12.54 -4.46
C VAL A 345 -10.86 13.85 -3.89
N PRO A 346 -11.52 14.96 -4.14
CA PRO A 346 -11.09 16.24 -3.60
C PRO A 346 -11.28 16.28 -2.09
N ARG A 347 -10.52 17.11 -1.43
CA ARG A 347 -10.61 17.30 0.01
C ARG A 347 -11.98 17.85 0.46
N LYS A 348 -12.59 18.67 -0.39
CA LYS A 348 -13.94 19.20 -0.25
C LYS A 348 -14.65 19.13 -1.59
N GLY A 349 -15.94 18.90 -1.56
CA GLY A 349 -16.74 18.79 -2.76
C GLY A 349 -17.06 17.36 -3.15
N LEU A 350 -17.50 17.16 -4.38
CA LEU A 350 -17.86 15.86 -4.90
C LEU A 350 -16.62 15.15 -5.49
N ALA A 351 -16.53 13.87 -5.27
CA ALA A 351 -15.54 13.05 -5.96
C ALA A 351 -15.80 13.08 -7.47
N GLY A 352 -14.74 13.04 -8.25
CA GLY A 352 -14.80 13.00 -9.71
C GLY A 352 -15.57 11.80 -10.25
N PRO A 353 -15.75 11.67 -11.55
CA PRO A 353 -16.31 10.48 -12.15
C PRO A 353 -15.42 9.27 -11.87
N ARG A 354 -16.00 8.09 -11.98
CA ARG A 354 -15.27 6.84 -11.89
C ARG A 354 -14.86 6.42 -13.30
N GLU A 355 -13.54 6.25 -13.48
CA GLU A 355 -12.94 5.88 -14.74
C GLU A 355 -12.52 4.41 -14.73
N LYS A 356 -12.68 3.71 -15.84
CA LYS A 356 -12.23 2.32 -16.05
C LYS A 356 -10.72 2.31 -16.30
N ILE A 357 -9.99 1.43 -15.62
CA ILE A 357 -8.55 1.20 -15.86
C ILE A 357 -8.37 0.00 -16.78
N SER A 358 -8.78 -1.19 -16.35
CA SER A 358 -8.65 -2.43 -17.11
C SER A 358 -9.75 -3.41 -16.70
N LYS A 359 -10.12 -4.28 -17.65
CA LYS A 359 -11.05 -5.38 -17.38
C LYS A 359 -10.39 -6.43 -16.50
N SER A 360 -11.13 -7.01 -15.57
CA SER A 360 -10.61 -7.95 -14.59
C SER A 360 -11.67 -9.01 -14.23
N SER A 361 -11.48 -9.68 -13.10
CA SER A 361 -12.44 -10.63 -12.55
C SER A 361 -12.58 -10.50 -11.04
N SER A 362 -13.65 -11.06 -10.46
CA SER A 362 -13.83 -11.15 -9.01
C SER A 362 -13.01 -12.30 -8.38
N ALA A 363 -12.38 -13.14 -9.19
CA ALA A 363 -11.60 -14.28 -8.71
C ALA A 363 -10.38 -13.82 -7.89
N ARG A 364 -9.86 -14.70 -7.05
CA ARG A 364 -8.70 -14.39 -6.19
C ARG A 364 -7.45 -14.05 -6.98
N ASN A 365 -7.25 -14.68 -8.13
CA ASN A 365 -6.09 -14.44 -9.00
C ASN A 365 -6.01 -13.03 -9.60
N SER A 366 -7.08 -12.23 -9.54
CA SER A 366 -6.99 -10.81 -9.89
C SER A 366 -6.09 -10.01 -8.93
N GLY A 367 -5.83 -10.54 -7.73
CA GLY A 367 -4.94 -9.90 -6.76
C GLY A 367 -5.46 -8.54 -6.28
N PHE A 368 -4.52 -7.65 -6.02
CA PHE A 368 -4.75 -6.26 -5.65
C PHE A 368 -4.10 -5.33 -6.66
N ILE A 369 -4.69 -4.18 -6.89
CA ILE A 369 -4.04 -3.07 -7.58
C ILE A 369 -2.96 -2.46 -6.66
N SER A 370 -1.92 -1.87 -7.24
CA SER A 370 -0.91 -1.10 -6.52
C SER A 370 -0.71 0.24 -7.22
N LEU A 371 -0.73 1.31 -6.44
CA LEU A 371 -0.62 2.69 -6.93
C LEU A 371 0.68 3.34 -6.43
N ALA A 372 1.29 4.16 -7.25
CA ALA A 372 2.41 4.99 -6.85
C ALA A 372 2.28 6.40 -7.45
N SER A 373 2.51 7.42 -6.61
CA SER A 373 2.57 8.81 -7.06
C SER A 373 3.85 9.05 -7.86
N THR A 374 3.75 9.75 -8.99
CA THR A 374 4.89 10.10 -9.84
C THR A 374 4.91 11.61 -10.12
N ALA A 375 5.94 12.09 -10.80
CA ALA A 375 6.05 13.48 -11.21
C ALA A 375 4.98 13.93 -12.23
N THR A 376 4.25 13.02 -12.85
CA THR A 376 3.25 13.33 -13.88
C THR A 376 1.84 12.87 -13.53
N GLY A 377 1.67 12.17 -12.40
CA GLY A 377 0.37 11.64 -12.01
C GLY A 377 0.51 10.46 -11.05
N VAL A 378 -0.29 9.43 -11.25
CA VAL A 378 -0.23 8.17 -10.51
C VAL A 378 -0.06 7.02 -11.50
N ILE A 379 0.86 6.11 -11.23
CA ILE A 379 0.96 4.84 -11.95
C ILE A 379 0.16 3.78 -11.20
N ALA A 380 -0.67 3.06 -11.94
CA ALA A 380 -1.38 1.88 -11.47
C ALA A 380 -0.73 0.62 -12.06
N CYS A 381 -0.56 -0.40 -11.22
CA CYS A 381 -0.04 -1.71 -11.60
C CYS A 381 -0.98 -2.80 -11.07
N TYR A 382 -1.34 -3.76 -11.91
CA TYR A 382 -2.40 -4.74 -11.60
C TYR A 382 -2.19 -6.05 -12.37
N ASN A 383 -2.83 -7.11 -11.92
CA ASN A 383 -2.92 -8.33 -12.73
C ASN A 383 -3.88 -8.10 -13.91
N ASP A 384 -3.39 -8.37 -15.11
CA ASP A 384 -4.13 -8.34 -16.38
C ASP A 384 -4.09 -9.75 -17.00
N GLY A 385 -5.08 -10.56 -16.66
CA GLY A 385 -5.05 -11.98 -16.99
C GLY A 385 -3.89 -12.72 -16.33
N ASP A 386 -2.99 -13.26 -17.14
CA ASP A 386 -1.76 -13.94 -16.69
C ASP A 386 -0.53 -13.03 -16.65
N ASP A 387 -0.70 -11.75 -16.94
CA ASP A 387 0.36 -10.75 -17.05
C ASP A 387 0.19 -9.65 -16.00
N ILE A 388 1.16 -8.76 -15.92
CA ILE A 388 1.05 -7.51 -15.16
C ILE A 388 0.87 -6.37 -16.15
N GLY A 389 -0.25 -5.64 -16.00
CA GLY A 389 -0.56 -4.43 -16.75
C GLY A 389 -0.23 -3.16 -15.97
N PHE A 390 -0.03 -2.08 -16.73
CA PHE A 390 0.24 -0.74 -16.19
C PHE A 390 -0.64 0.30 -16.86
N SER A 391 -1.05 1.30 -16.09
CA SER A 391 -1.73 2.50 -16.61
C SER A 391 -1.25 3.73 -15.87
N SER A 392 -1.15 4.86 -16.57
CA SER A 392 -1.04 6.16 -15.92
C SER A 392 -2.42 6.74 -15.64
N ILE A 393 -2.53 7.45 -14.52
CA ILE A 393 -3.71 8.18 -14.09
C ILE A 393 -3.29 9.65 -13.98
N GLU A 394 -3.78 10.47 -14.86
CA GLU A 394 -3.38 11.86 -15.00
C GLU A 394 -4.53 12.79 -14.62
N PHE A 395 -4.22 13.95 -14.08
CA PHE A 395 -5.23 14.97 -13.79
C PHE A 395 -5.61 15.72 -15.07
N GLU A 396 -6.91 15.77 -15.38
CA GLU A 396 -7.41 16.65 -16.43
C GLU A 396 -7.42 18.09 -15.90
N GLN A 397 -6.52 18.92 -16.41
CA GLN A 397 -6.65 20.37 -16.20
C GLN A 397 -7.94 20.83 -16.88
N ALA A 398 -8.86 21.39 -16.10
CA ALA A 398 -9.99 22.09 -16.70
C ALA A 398 -9.44 23.14 -17.67
N ALA A 399 -9.90 23.08 -18.94
CA ALA A 399 -9.60 24.16 -19.86
C ALA A 399 -9.98 25.47 -19.16
N ALA A 400 -9.02 26.38 -19.02
CA ALA A 400 -9.29 27.68 -18.44
C ALA A 400 -10.45 28.27 -19.26
N ASP A 401 -11.59 28.53 -18.60
CA ASP A 401 -12.64 29.32 -19.20
C ASP A 401 -11.99 30.65 -19.59
N VAL A 402 -11.66 30.78 -20.87
CA VAL A 402 -11.29 32.07 -21.48
C VAL A 402 -12.57 32.86 -21.43
N VAL A 403 -12.73 33.61 -20.35
CA VAL A 403 -13.72 34.69 -20.32
C VAL A 403 -13.17 35.76 -21.28
N ASP A 404 -13.55 35.65 -22.54
CA ASP A 404 -13.44 36.77 -23.46
C ASP A 404 -14.27 37.94 -22.88
N THR A 405 -13.58 38.78 -22.15
CA THR A 405 -14.10 40.11 -21.87
C THR A 405 -13.91 40.92 -23.13
N GLU A 406 -14.88 40.81 -24.06
CA GLU A 406 -15.09 41.89 -25.02
C GLU A 406 -15.43 43.14 -24.23
N VAL A 407 -14.47 44.03 -24.19
CA VAL A 407 -14.68 45.41 -23.72
C VAL A 407 -15.30 46.17 -24.87
N GLU A 408 -16.60 46.52 -24.75
CA GLU A 408 -17.22 47.59 -25.53
C GLU A 408 -16.72 48.96 -25.07
#